data_a27e31beae3cfc2c3ad557b9f1cf570e
#
_entry.id   a27e31beae3cfc2c3ad557b9f1cf570e
#
_cell.length_a   1.000
_cell.length_b   1.000
_cell.length_c   1.000
_cell.angle_alpha   90.00
_cell.angle_beta   90.00
_cell.angle_gamma   90.00
#
_symmetry.space_group_name_H-M   'P 1'
#
loop_
_entity.id
_entity.type
_entity.pdbx_description
1 polymer ?
#
loop_
_entity_poly.entity_id
_entity_poly.type
_entity_poly.pdbx_seq_one_letter_code
_entity_poly.pdbx_strand_id
1 'polypeptide(L)'
;MKILLVNKFHYLNGGSEKYYFELGKLLKKYGNEVAYFSMKDDRNIKTGDKEYFVEKIDLNTGSKLKALDVIYSKENYKKMQETIDDFKPDIVHLNNFQRQLSESIVECCRKNKIPIVFTAHDVQAICPAISMMDGEKNICEKCMCGKYMNCFKKKCVKNSTLKSLLGAYEGRYYRNKKVYTEKIGHIITPSIFYKNKFIEDGVNESRIDAIHNFINLEDYNLQVEDEGYSLYSGRLAKEKGILNLVEAFTNLIKDNKNNEKLDNIKLYIAGDGPERENIENKIKSNKLENKIILLGYLNQKDLREYTRKCRFLVIPSIWYENGPYSVIETQSIGKAIIGANIGGIPEMVLNNKNGLIYKYDDINELEAKMKQLFENKELADKFGKSAKEFALNEYSPNGYYEKIEKIYKNVLGEN
;
A
#
# COMPACT_ATOMS: atom_id res chain seq x y z
N MET A 1 19.05 5.91 -18.99
CA MET A 1 19.07 6.93 -17.93
C MET A 1 19.72 6.37 -16.68
N LYS A 2 20.31 7.24 -15.85
CA LYS A 2 20.76 6.94 -14.48
C LYS A 2 19.70 7.34 -13.49
N ILE A 3 19.13 6.38 -12.78
CA ILE A 3 17.98 6.61 -11.91
C ILE A 3 18.35 6.25 -10.47
N LEU A 4 18.28 7.23 -9.57
CA LEU A 4 18.48 7.01 -8.14
C LEU A 4 17.14 6.74 -7.47
N LEU A 5 16.91 5.48 -7.07
CA LEU A 5 15.73 5.09 -6.31
C LEU A 5 15.94 5.36 -4.82
N VAL A 6 15.01 6.08 -4.21
CA VAL A 6 15.09 6.49 -2.81
C VAL A 6 13.93 5.89 -2.03
N ASN A 7 14.22 5.17 -0.95
CA ASN A 7 13.22 4.68 0.02
C ASN A 7 13.84 4.59 1.41
N LYS A 8 13.08 4.87 2.47
CA LYS A 8 13.61 4.83 3.85
C LYS A 8 14.04 3.43 4.30
N PHE A 9 13.42 2.36 3.79
CA PHE A 9 13.76 0.97 4.11
C PHE A 9 14.33 0.27 2.89
N HIS A 10 15.46 -0.41 3.04
CA HIS A 10 16.10 -1.21 2.00
C HIS A 10 15.96 -2.71 2.29
N TYR A 11 14.81 -3.11 2.83
CA TYR A 11 14.42 -4.50 3.12
C TYR A 11 12.90 -4.64 2.97
N LEU A 12 12.41 -5.86 2.73
CA LEU A 12 10.98 -6.11 2.56
C LEU A 12 10.24 -5.93 3.88
N ASN A 13 9.43 -4.87 3.97
CA ASN A 13 8.60 -4.53 5.12
C ASN A 13 7.11 -4.41 4.77
N GLY A 14 6.80 -4.24 3.49
CA GLY A 14 5.43 -4.11 2.99
C GLY A 14 5.37 -3.92 1.48
N GLY A 15 4.22 -3.47 0.99
CA GLY A 15 3.97 -3.29 -0.44
C GLY A 15 4.84 -2.21 -1.09
N SER A 16 5.16 -1.13 -0.37
CA SER A 16 6.02 -0.07 -0.87
C SER A 16 7.46 -0.52 -1.13
N GLU A 17 7.99 -1.40 -0.26
CA GLU A 17 9.33 -1.96 -0.44
C GLU A 17 9.35 -3.01 -1.55
N LYS A 18 8.28 -3.82 -1.67
CA LYS A 18 8.10 -4.72 -2.81
C LYS A 18 8.13 -3.92 -4.12
N TYR A 19 7.34 -2.87 -4.22
CA TYR A 19 7.34 -1.98 -5.39
C TYR A 19 8.72 -1.39 -5.68
N TYR A 20 9.41 -0.86 -4.66
CA TYR A 20 10.73 -0.24 -4.79
C TYR A 20 11.78 -1.17 -5.41
N PHE A 21 11.85 -2.43 -4.96
CA PHE A 21 12.78 -3.41 -5.52
C PHE A 21 12.34 -3.90 -6.92
N GLU A 22 11.05 -4.14 -7.12
CA GLU A 22 10.54 -4.56 -8.43
C GLU A 22 10.70 -3.44 -9.48
N LEU A 23 10.50 -2.17 -9.10
CA LEU A 23 10.79 -1.03 -9.97
C LEU A 23 12.26 -1.00 -10.39
N GLY A 24 13.19 -1.20 -9.47
CA GLY A 24 14.62 -1.23 -9.79
C GLY A 24 14.97 -2.34 -10.78
N LYS A 25 14.41 -3.54 -10.60
CA LYS A 25 14.57 -4.65 -11.56
C LYS A 25 13.98 -4.30 -12.92
N LEU A 26 12.78 -3.72 -12.95
CA LEU A 26 12.10 -3.33 -14.16
C LEU A 26 12.91 -2.28 -14.96
N LEU A 27 13.37 -1.24 -14.29
CA LEU A 27 14.17 -0.18 -14.93
C LEU A 27 15.47 -0.74 -15.54
N LYS A 28 16.15 -1.65 -14.84
CA LYS A 28 17.36 -2.33 -15.36
C LYS A 28 17.06 -3.22 -16.57
N LYS A 29 15.93 -3.93 -16.55
CA LYS A 29 15.49 -4.75 -17.70
C LYS A 29 15.37 -3.92 -18.98
N TYR A 30 15.03 -2.63 -18.85
CA TYR A 30 14.93 -1.69 -19.97
C TYR A 30 16.20 -0.84 -20.19
N GLY A 31 17.35 -1.29 -19.68
CA GLY A 31 18.67 -0.69 -19.97
C GLY A 31 18.99 0.57 -19.17
N ASN A 32 18.26 0.87 -18.09
CA ASN A 32 18.61 1.97 -17.20
C ASN A 32 19.67 1.53 -16.18
N GLU A 33 20.57 2.43 -15.81
CA GLU A 33 21.46 2.27 -14.66
C GLU A 33 20.72 2.69 -13.39
N VAL A 34 20.68 1.82 -12.39
CA VAL A 34 19.94 2.06 -11.13
C VAL A 34 20.88 2.06 -9.95
N ALA A 35 20.70 3.02 -9.05
CA ALA A 35 21.31 3.04 -7.74
C ALA A 35 20.24 3.26 -6.65
N TYR A 36 20.59 2.94 -5.41
CA TYR A 36 19.67 2.97 -4.28
C TYR A 36 20.18 3.89 -3.18
N PHE A 37 19.28 4.71 -2.62
CA PHE A 37 19.56 5.54 -1.45
C PHE A 37 18.56 5.24 -0.34
N SER A 38 19.05 4.88 0.84
CA SER A 38 18.21 4.43 1.95
C SER A 38 18.88 4.68 3.30
N MET A 39 18.23 4.29 4.39
CA MET A 39 18.90 4.23 5.69
C MET A 39 19.56 2.87 5.95
N LYS A 40 20.58 2.86 6.77
CA LYS A 40 21.30 1.66 7.21
C LYS A 40 20.43 0.87 8.19
N ASP A 41 20.30 -0.43 7.93
CA ASP A 41 19.63 -1.39 8.82
C ASP A 41 20.25 -2.79 8.59
N ASP A 42 20.32 -3.63 9.60
CA ASP A 42 20.90 -4.97 9.50
C ASP A 42 20.11 -5.90 8.56
N ARG A 43 18.86 -5.55 8.29
CA ARG A 43 17.97 -6.28 7.38
C ARG A 43 18.12 -5.86 5.92
N ASN A 44 18.98 -4.90 5.61
CA ASN A 44 19.13 -4.39 4.25
C ASN A 44 19.52 -5.50 3.28
N ILE A 45 18.82 -5.56 2.15
CA ILE A 45 19.04 -6.53 1.07
C ILE A 45 20.16 -6.00 0.18
N LYS A 46 21.12 -6.85 -0.14
CA LYS A 46 22.14 -6.51 -1.15
C LYS A 46 21.56 -6.71 -2.55
N THR A 47 21.52 -5.65 -3.33
CA THR A 47 20.99 -5.70 -4.71
C THR A 47 22.07 -5.99 -5.76
N GLY A 48 23.35 -5.78 -5.43
CA GLY A 48 24.47 -5.85 -6.36
C GLY A 48 24.67 -4.58 -7.19
N ASP A 49 23.85 -3.56 -6.97
CA ASP A 49 23.97 -2.23 -7.59
C ASP A 49 24.71 -1.26 -6.65
N LYS A 50 24.89 -0.01 -7.07
CA LYS A 50 25.37 1.04 -6.15
C LYS A 50 24.34 1.32 -5.08
N GLU A 51 24.73 1.25 -3.83
CA GLU A 51 23.88 1.44 -2.66
C GLU A 51 24.49 2.50 -1.73
N TYR A 52 23.71 3.51 -1.36
CA TYR A 52 24.13 4.61 -0.49
C TYR A 52 23.23 4.64 0.74
N PHE A 53 23.85 4.65 1.91
CA PHE A 53 23.11 4.58 3.18
C PHE A 53 23.43 5.76 4.08
N VAL A 54 22.38 6.29 4.73
CA VAL A 54 22.46 7.23 5.84
C VAL A 54 22.24 6.50 7.15
N GLU A 55 22.73 7.06 8.26
CA GLU A 55 22.50 6.49 9.58
C GLU A 55 21.02 6.56 9.95
N LYS A 56 20.57 5.53 10.69
CA LYS A 56 19.19 5.40 11.12
C LYS A 56 18.84 6.46 12.17
N ILE A 57 17.77 7.23 11.91
CA ILE A 57 17.18 8.13 12.90
C ILE A 57 16.23 7.30 13.78
N ASP A 58 16.64 6.99 15.02
CA ASP A 58 15.77 6.31 15.98
C ASP A 58 14.92 7.34 16.74
N LEU A 59 13.62 7.33 16.46
CA LEU A 59 12.64 8.22 17.09
C LEU A 59 12.20 7.76 18.49
N ASN A 60 12.59 6.56 18.93
CA ASN A 60 12.20 6.00 20.23
C ASN A 60 13.28 6.21 21.29
N THR A 61 14.55 6.20 20.89
CA THR A 61 15.72 6.29 21.80
C THR A 61 16.51 7.59 21.64
N GLY A 62 16.17 8.43 20.64
CA GLY A 62 16.93 9.64 20.28
C GLY A 62 16.74 10.80 21.25
N SER A 63 17.82 11.59 21.44
CA SER A 63 17.74 12.89 22.10
C SER A 63 16.77 13.85 21.40
N LYS A 64 16.23 14.83 22.14
CA LYS A 64 15.32 15.84 21.59
C LYS A 64 15.90 16.59 20.37
N LEU A 65 17.23 16.69 20.25
CA LEU A 65 17.93 17.29 19.11
C LEU A 65 17.79 16.44 17.84
N LYS A 66 17.85 15.10 17.92
CA LYS A 66 17.64 14.20 16.78
C LYS A 66 16.19 14.17 16.28
N ALA A 67 15.23 14.60 17.10
CA ALA A 67 13.82 14.70 16.67
C ALA A 67 13.63 15.78 15.58
N LEU A 68 14.49 16.80 15.49
CA LEU A 68 14.45 17.82 14.44
C LEU A 68 15.02 17.31 13.11
N ASP A 69 15.92 16.32 13.14
CA ASP A 69 16.48 15.71 11.93
C ASP A 69 15.42 15.00 11.08
N VAL A 70 14.29 14.59 11.70
CA VAL A 70 13.10 14.09 11.00
C VAL A 70 12.52 15.10 10.02
N ILE A 71 12.68 16.40 10.31
CA ILE A 71 12.16 17.48 9.49
C ILE A 71 13.19 17.90 8.45
N TYR A 72 14.44 18.13 8.92
CA TYR A 72 15.56 18.51 8.08
C TYR A 72 16.87 17.98 8.67
N SER A 73 17.53 17.05 7.98
CA SER A 73 18.81 16.45 8.39
C SER A 73 19.95 16.97 7.50
N LYS A 74 20.91 17.67 8.13
CA LYS A 74 22.13 18.12 7.44
C LYS A 74 23.00 16.95 6.99
N GLU A 75 22.98 15.86 7.76
CA GLU A 75 23.72 14.63 7.43
C GLU A 75 23.14 13.97 6.17
N ASN A 76 21.81 13.83 6.09
CA ASN A 76 21.16 13.30 4.90
C ASN A 76 21.38 14.20 3.68
N TYR A 77 21.37 15.51 3.86
CA TYR A 77 21.71 16.45 2.78
C TYR A 77 23.14 16.20 2.26
N LYS A 78 24.13 16.10 3.17
CA LYS A 78 25.53 15.86 2.80
C LYS A 78 25.68 14.52 2.09
N LYS A 79 25.08 13.47 2.62
CA LYS A 79 25.13 12.13 2.01
C LYS A 79 24.46 12.07 0.64
N MET A 80 23.35 12.79 0.46
CA MET A 80 22.72 12.92 -0.86
C MET A 80 23.61 13.68 -1.84
N GLN A 81 24.33 14.73 -1.39
CA GLN A 81 25.29 15.43 -2.25
C GLN A 81 26.44 14.50 -2.68
N GLU A 82 27.04 13.75 -1.76
CA GLU A 82 28.06 12.74 -2.07
C GLU A 82 27.56 11.69 -3.08
N THR A 83 26.29 11.28 -2.92
CA THR A 83 25.64 10.32 -3.83
C THR A 83 25.46 10.91 -5.23
N ILE A 84 25.03 12.15 -5.32
CA ILE A 84 24.86 12.86 -6.59
C ILE A 84 26.21 13.03 -7.29
N ASP A 85 27.26 13.40 -6.57
CA ASP A 85 28.60 13.60 -7.13
C ASP A 85 29.21 12.30 -7.68
N ASP A 86 28.98 11.16 -7.01
CA ASP A 86 29.46 9.84 -7.42
C ASP A 86 28.61 9.19 -8.52
N PHE A 87 27.30 9.13 -8.34
CA PHE A 87 26.41 8.42 -9.27
C PHE A 87 25.98 9.27 -10.47
N LYS A 88 25.85 10.59 -10.28
CA LYS A 88 25.37 11.58 -11.28
C LYS A 88 24.04 11.14 -11.89
N PRO A 89 22.97 11.03 -11.07
CA PRO A 89 21.67 10.59 -11.55
C PRO A 89 21.05 11.64 -12.49
N ASP A 90 20.39 11.16 -13.55
CA ASP A 90 19.52 11.97 -14.40
C ASP A 90 18.21 12.30 -13.70
N ILE A 91 17.71 11.36 -12.90
CA ILE A 91 16.44 11.44 -12.16
C ILE A 91 16.60 10.86 -10.76
N VAL A 92 15.96 11.48 -9.80
CA VAL A 92 15.74 10.91 -8.45
C VAL A 92 14.28 10.50 -8.31
N HIS A 93 14.03 9.20 -8.11
CA HIS A 93 12.70 8.67 -7.87
C HIS A 93 12.50 8.37 -6.39
N LEU A 94 11.70 9.18 -5.73
CA LEU A 94 11.36 9.04 -4.31
C LEU A 94 10.21 8.06 -4.11
N ASN A 95 10.33 7.24 -3.08
CA ASN A 95 9.25 6.46 -2.49
C ASN A 95 8.96 6.99 -1.07
N ASN A 96 8.90 6.14 -0.06
CA ASN A 96 8.75 6.58 1.33
C ASN A 96 10.05 7.25 1.83
N PHE A 97 10.15 8.57 1.76
CA PHE A 97 11.35 9.33 2.16
C PHE A 97 11.14 10.15 3.43
N GLN A 98 9.91 10.44 3.77
CA GLN A 98 9.55 11.31 4.89
C GLN A 98 10.11 10.79 6.21
N ARG A 99 10.38 11.72 7.13
CA ARG A 99 10.96 11.48 8.47
C ARG A 99 12.41 11.03 8.41
N GLN A 100 12.71 9.76 8.11
CA GLN A 100 14.06 9.20 8.20
C GLN A 100 15.05 9.81 7.19
N LEU A 101 14.58 10.16 6.00
CA LEU A 101 15.42 10.79 4.97
C LEU A 101 15.21 12.30 4.90
N SER A 102 14.08 12.78 5.40
CA SER A 102 13.68 14.20 5.54
C SER A 102 13.61 15.00 4.23
N GLU A 103 13.15 16.24 4.33
CA GLU A 103 13.06 17.17 3.19
C GLU A 103 14.42 17.58 2.65
N SER A 104 15.48 17.48 3.43
CA SER A 104 16.82 17.88 3.07
C SER A 104 17.35 17.22 1.79
N ILE A 105 16.95 15.96 1.50
CA ILE A 105 17.33 15.28 0.25
C ILE A 105 16.63 15.90 -0.96
N VAL A 106 15.39 16.35 -0.83
CA VAL A 106 14.64 17.06 -1.87
C VAL A 106 15.30 18.40 -2.17
N GLU A 107 15.69 19.16 -1.14
CA GLU A 107 16.41 20.41 -1.30
C GLU A 107 17.75 20.20 -2.01
N CYS A 108 18.49 19.15 -1.64
CA CYS A 108 19.77 18.81 -2.28
C CYS A 108 19.60 18.54 -3.78
N CYS A 109 18.65 17.69 -4.17
CA CYS A 109 18.34 17.40 -5.57
C CYS A 109 17.98 18.69 -6.35
N ARG A 110 17.15 19.54 -5.76
CA ARG A 110 16.74 20.81 -6.39
C ARG A 110 17.91 21.77 -6.60
N LYS A 111 18.83 21.90 -5.64
CA LYS A 111 20.04 22.74 -5.79
C LYS A 111 20.95 22.23 -6.90
N ASN A 112 21.01 20.91 -7.10
CA ASN A 112 21.76 20.27 -8.19
C ASN A 112 20.96 20.19 -9.50
N LYS A 113 19.75 20.77 -9.57
CA LYS A 113 18.86 20.80 -10.75
C LYS A 113 18.48 19.41 -11.25
N ILE A 114 18.44 18.40 -10.36
CA ILE A 114 18.05 17.04 -10.71
C ILE A 114 16.53 16.93 -10.59
N PRO A 115 15.81 16.48 -11.64
CA PRO A 115 14.38 16.23 -11.60
C PRO A 115 14.01 15.17 -10.58
N ILE A 116 12.86 15.36 -9.92
CA ILE A 116 12.35 14.47 -8.88
C ILE A 116 10.99 13.95 -9.29
N VAL A 117 10.84 12.61 -9.30
CA VAL A 117 9.56 11.92 -9.37
C VAL A 117 9.27 11.28 -8.01
N PHE A 118 8.02 11.25 -7.58
CA PHE A 118 7.62 10.68 -6.30
C PHE A 118 6.45 9.73 -6.46
N THR A 119 6.61 8.46 -6.06
CA THR A 119 5.49 7.53 -5.91
C THR A 119 4.95 7.60 -4.49
N ALA A 120 3.72 8.06 -4.35
CA ALA A 120 3.03 8.23 -3.08
C ALA A 120 2.35 6.92 -2.64
N HIS A 121 3.05 6.10 -1.85
CA HIS A 121 2.51 4.86 -1.31
C HIS A 121 1.54 5.06 -0.14
N ASP A 122 1.60 6.21 0.49
CA ASP A 122 0.70 6.64 1.56
C ASP A 122 0.35 8.13 1.41
N VAL A 123 -0.48 8.63 2.31
CA VAL A 123 -0.93 10.03 2.31
C VAL A 123 -0.20 10.89 3.35
N GLN A 124 1.04 10.59 3.69
CA GLN A 124 1.81 11.37 4.67
C GLN A 124 1.93 12.85 4.26
N ALA A 125 1.95 13.14 2.98
CA ALA A 125 1.94 14.50 2.44
C ALA A 125 0.72 15.33 2.89
N ILE A 126 -0.42 14.68 3.09
CA ILE A 126 -1.73 15.27 3.39
C ILE A 126 -2.09 15.08 4.87
N CYS A 127 -1.80 13.88 5.39
CA CYS A 127 -2.16 13.45 6.75
C CYS A 127 -0.92 13.04 7.56
N PRO A 128 -0.54 13.75 8.63
CA PRO A 128 0.62 13.39 9.46
C PRO A 128 0.54 11.98 10.08
N ALA A 129 -0.67 11.44 10.21
CA ALA A 129 -0.89 10.05 10.69
C ALA A 129 -0.80 8.99 9.57
N ILE A 130 -0.51 9.38 8.32
CA ILE A 130 -0.30 8.53 7.14
C ILE A 130 -1.51 7.72 6.66
N SER A 131 -2.60 7.67 7.41
CA SER A 131 -3.74 6.77 7.15
C SER A 131 -5.06 7.47 6.88
N MET A 132 -5.13 8.80 7.02
CA MET A 132 -6.39 9.55 7.05
C MET A 132 -7.40 8.95 8.05
N MET A 133 -6.88 8.48 9.20
CA MET A 133 -7.67 8.07 10.36
C MET A 133 -7.28 8.90 11.58
N ASP A 134 -8.23 9.17 12.44
CA ASP A 134 -7.97 9.87 13.70
C ASP A 134 -7.44 8.93 14.80
N GLY A 135 -7.24 9.46 16.01
CA GLY A 135 -6.73 8.68 17.14
C GLY A 135 -7.65 7.53 17.57
N GLU A 136 -8.94 7.61 17.26
CA GLU A 136 -9.95 6.58 17.55
C GLU A 136 -10.10 5.56 16.39
N LYS A 137 -9.33 5.75 15.32
CA LYS A 137 -9.38 4.93 14.10
C LYS A 137 -10.67 5.11 13.27
N ASN A 138 -11.25 6.30 13.29
CA ASN A 138 -12.30 6.70 12.35
C ASN A 138 -11.68 7.41 11.14
N ILE A 139 -12.31 7.31 9.97
CA ILE A 139 -11.91 8.06 8.78
C ILE A 139 -11.92 9.56 9.07
N CYS A 140 -10.86 10.26 8.69
CA CYS A 140 -10.68 11.67 9.03
C CYS A 140 -9.87 12.40 7.95
N GLU A 141 -10.47 13.43 7.37
CA GLU A 141 -9.84 14.31 6.36
C GLU A 141 -9.53 15.72 6.90
N LYS A 142 -9.60 15.92 8.20
CA LYS A 142 -9.53 17.26 8.83
C LYS A 142 -8.17 17.96 8.71
N CYS A 143 -7.11 17.23 8.32
CA CYS A 143 -5.77 17.79 8.12
C CYS A 143 -5.53 18.34 6.72
N MET A 144 -6.40 18.05 5.77
CA MET A 144 -6.29 18.52 4.39
C MET A 144 -6.16 20.05 4.31
N CYS A 145 -5.56 20.52 3.23
CA CYS A 145 -5.27 21.93 3.00
C CYS A 145 -4.45 22.58 4.13
N GLY A 146 -3.56 21.82 4.76
CA GLY A 146 -2.61 22.33 5.74
C GLY A 146 -3.16 22.52 7.15
N LYS A 147 -4.34 21.99 7.47
CA LYS A 147 -4.97 22.09 8.81
C LYS A 147 -4.40 21.07 9.80
N TYR A 148 -3.08 20.86 9.79
CA TYR A 148 -2.38 19.79 10.50
C TYR A 148 -2.53 19.81 12.04
N MET A 149 -2.90 20.95 12.65
CA MET A 149 -3.19 21.01 14.09
C MET A 149 -4.35 20.09 14.51
N ASN A 150 -5.20 19.65 13.58
CA ASN A 150 -6.20 18.64 13.89
C ASN A 150 -5.58 17.29 14.28
N CYS A 151 -4.44 16.94 13.70
CA CYS A 151 -3.69 15.75 14.09
C CYS A 151 -3.21 15.81 15.54
N PHE A 152 -2.70 16.96 15.98
CA PHE A 152 -2.32 17.19 17.37
C PHE A 152 -3.52 17.07 18.32
N LYS A 153 -4.62 17.78 18.02
CA LYS A 153 -5.84 17.78 18.86
C LYS A 153 -6.42 16.37 19.04
N LYS A 154 -6.37 15.55 18.00
CA LYS A 154 -6.92 14.18 17.99
C LYS A 154 -5.88 13.10 18.33
N LYS A 155 -4.65 13.46 18.68
CA LYS A 155 -3.55 12.53 19.03
C LYS A 155 -3.35 11.41 18.00
N CYS A 156 -3.49 11.72 16.70
CA CYS A 156 -3.57 10.72 15.63
C CYS A 156 -2.32 9.85 15.48
N VAL A 157 -1.11 10.38 15.81
CA VAL A 157 0.14 9.63 15.66
C VAL A 157 0.40 8.80 16.92
N LYS A 158 0.09 7.50 16.83
CA LYS A 158 0.31 6.50 17.90
C LYS A 158 -0.28 6.91 19.27
N ASN A 159 -1.43 7.60 19.29
CA ASN A 159 -2.08 8.13 20.49
C ASN A 159 -1.18 9.01 21.38
N SER A 160 -0.13 9.60 20.80
CA SER A 160 0.86 10.41 21.51
C SER A 160 0.70 11.88 21.15
N THR A 161 0.49 12.73 22.14
CA THR A 161 0.41 14.18 21.98
C THR A 161 1.68 14.75 21.36
N LEU A 162 2.86 14.33 21.85
CA LEU A 162 4.16 14.81 21.37
C LEU A 162 4.44 14.38 19.92
N LYS A 163 4.17 13.09 19.60
CA LYS A 163 4.36 12.58 18.23
C LYS A 163 3.39 13.21 17.25
N SER A 164 2.17 13.51 17.68
CA SER A 164 1.16 14.20 16.85
C SER A 164 1.50 15.67 16.63
N LEU A 165 2.08 16.35 17.63
CA LEU A 165 2.59 17.71 17.48
C LEU A 165 3.77 17.77 16.49
N LEU A 166 4.73 16.85 16.62
CA LEU A 166 5.86 16.74 15.70
C LEU A 166 5.39 16.47 14.27
N GLY A 167 4.44 15.54 14.09
CA GLY A 167 3.85 15.26 12.77
C GLY A 167 3.09 16.47 12.19
N ALA A 168 2.36 17.22 13.01
CA ALA A 168 1.70 18.45 12.57
C ALA A 168 2.71 19.53 12.15
N TYR A 169 3.80 19.65 12.88
CA TYR A 169 4.89 20.59 12.54
C TYR A 169 5.63 20.15 11.26
N GLU A 170 5.94 18.87 11.11
CA GLU A 170 6.51 18.27 9.88
C GLU A 170 5.64 18.62 8.67
N GLY A 171 4.33 18.30 8.73
CA GLY A 171 3.39 18.59 7.65
C GLY A 171 3.37 20.09 7.29
N ARG A 172 3.34 20.96 8.31
CA ARG A 172 3.40 22.42 8.11
C ARG A 172 4.69 22.86 7.45
N TYR A 173 5.83 22.31 7.86
CA TYR A 173 7.14 22.60 7.29
C TYR A 173 7.21 22.21 5.80
N TYR A 174 6.82 20.97 5.47
CA TYR A 174 6.80 20.48 4.09
C TYR A 174 5.89 21.32 3.19
N ARG A 175 4.73 21.74 3.70
CA ARG A 175 3.80 22.60 2.98
C ARG A 175 4.37 24.00 2.76
N ASN A 176 4.95 24.62 3.78
CA ASN A 176 5.60 25.95 3.66
C ASN A 176 6.78 25.91 2.69
N LYS A 177 7.50 24.79 2.65
CA LYS A 177 8.58 24.54 1.68
C LYS A 177 8.08 24.15 0.30
N LYS A 178 6.75 23.99 0.13
CA LYS A 178 6.08 23.63 -1.13
C LYS A 178 6.64 22.33 -1.75
N VAL A 179 6.96 21.35 -0.91
CA VAL A 179 7.65 20.12 -1.32
C VAL A 179 6.88 19.39 -2.41
N TYR A 180 5.60 19.13 -2.17
CA TYR A 180 4.75 18.36 -3.09
C TYR A 180 4.14 19.22 -4.20
N THR A 181 3.93 20.51 -3.95
CA THR A 181 3.29 21.42 -4.91
C THR A 181 4.24 22.07 -5.90
N GLU A 182 5.55 22.20 -5.58
CA GLU A 182 6.51 22.87 -6.46
C GLU A 182 7.85 22.13 -6.61
N LYS A 183 8.41 21.53 -5.55
CA LYS A 183 9.76 20.95 -5.60
C LYS A 183 9.82 19.59 -6.29
N ILE A 184 8.84 18.73 -6.06
CA ILE A 184 8.72 17.45 -6.74
C ILE A 184 8.19 17.71 -8.15
N GLY A 185 8.89 17.23 -9.17
CA GLY A 185 8.56 17.43 -10.59
C GLY A 185 7.24 16.74 -10.98
N HIS A 186 7.08 15.48 -10.59
CA HIS A 186 5.87 14.71 -10.87
C HIS A 186 5.55 13.74 -9.74
N ILE A 187 4.26 13.52 -9.47
CA ILE A 187 3.78 12.57 -8.46
C ILE A 187 3.04 11.42 -9.15
N ILE A 188 3.30 10.21 -8.68
CA ILE A 188 2.58 8.99 -9.09
C ILE A 188 1.80 8.47 -7.89
N THR A 189 0.53 8.15 -8.07
CA THR A 189 -0.29 7.49 -7.04
C THR A 189 -0.76 6.14 -7.55
N PRO A 190 -0.76 5.09 -6.71
CA PRO A 190 -1.28 3.77 -7.09
C PRO A 190 -2.80 3.70 -7.30
N SER A 191 -3.54 4.79 -7.10
CA SER A 191 -4.98 4.87 -7.33
C SER A 191 -5.44 6.28 -7.73
N ILE A 192 -6.55 6.35 -8.48
CA ILE A 192 -7.23 7.61 -8.80
C ILE A 192 -7.75 8.26 -7.53
N PHE A 193 -8.20 7.46 -6.55
CA PHE A 193 -8.64 7.98 -5.25
C PHE A 193 -7.54 8.82 -4.59
N TYR A 194 -6.30 8.31 -4.51
CA TYR A 194 -5.19 9.08 -3.93
C TYR A 194 -4.82 10.28 -4.81
N LYS A 195 -4.79 10.14 -6.15
CA LYS A 195 -4.61 11.26 -7.07
C LYS A 195 -5.56 12.41 -6.72
N ASN A 196 -6.85 12.12 -6.60
CA ASN A 196 -7.86 13.11 -6.27
C ASN A 196 -7.62 13.76 -4.92
N LYS A 197 -7.23 12.98 -3.88
CA LYS A 197 -6.89 13.53 -2.57
C LYS A 197 -5.68 14.48 -2.60
N PHE A 198 -4.69 14.21 -3.41
CA PHE A 198 -3.55 15.12 -3.61
C PHE A 198 -3.96 16.39 -4.36
N ILE A 199 -4.82 16.31 -5.37
CA ILE A 199 -5.37 17.47 -6.09
C ILE A 199 -6.23 18.31 -5.14
N GLU A 200 -7.12 17.72 -4.36
CA GLU A 200 -7.91 18.38 -3.32
C GLU A 200 -7.01 19.09 -2.28
N ASP A 201 -5.82 18.57 -1.98
CA ASP A 201 -4.84 19.20 -1.08
C ASP A 201 -3.99 20.30 -1.75
N GLY A 202 -4.15 20.52 -3.07
CA GLY A 202 -3.54 21.63 -3.81
C GLY A 202 -2.37 21.25 -4.73
N VAL A 203 -2.18 19.96 -5.04
CA VAL A 203 -1.26 19.54 -6.11
C VAL A 203 -1.90 19.81 -7.46
N ASN A 204 -1.12 20.39 -8.40
CA ASN A 204 -1.61 20.64 -9.75
C ASN A 204 -1.85 19.31 -10.49
N GLU A 205 -3.03 19.18 -11.11
CA GLU A 205 -3.43 17.96 -11.83
C GLU A 205 -2.47 17.56 -12.97
N SER A 206 -1.82 18.55 -13.61
CA SER A 206 -0.84 18.28 -14.68
C SER A 206 0.47 17.65 -14.18
N ARG A 207 0.68 17.55 -12.87
CA ARG A 207 1.88 17.02 -12.21
C ARG A 207 1.63 15.78 -11.40
N ILE A 208 0.49 15.12 -11.61
CA ILE A 208 0.14 13.91 -10.88
C ILE A 208 -0.63 12.93 -11.76
N ASP A 209 -0.15 11.69 -11.82
CA ASP A 209 -0.81 10.60 -12.51
C ASP A 209 -1.16 9.46 -11.56
N ALA A 210 -2.27 8.78 -11.84
CA ALA A 210 -2.62 7.52 -11.19
C ALA A 210 -2.15 6.36 -12.06
N ILE A 211 -1.29 5.50 -11.49
CA ILE A 211 -0.79 4.30 -12.15
C ILE A 211 -0.81 3.17 -11.14
N HIS A 212 -1.65 2.16 -11.36
CA HIS A 212 -1.69 0.98 -10.49
C HIS A 212 -0.30 0.33 -10.38
N ASN A 213 0.01 -0.22 -9.21
CA ASN A 213 1.22 -1.00 -9.04
C ASN A 213 1.23 -2.20 -9.99
N PHE A 214 2.41 -2.65 -10.35
CA PHE A 214 2.62 -3.82 -11.22
C PHE A 214 3.19 -5.01 -10.44
N ILE A 215 3.11 -6.18 -11.04
CA ILE A 215 3.78 -7.40 -10.57
C ILE A 215 4.34 -8.18 -11.75
N ASN A 216 5.29 -9.09 -11.48
CA ASN A 216 5.68 -10.08 -12.48
C ASN A 216 4.54 -11.10 -12.66
N LEU A 217 3.77 -10.96 -13.74
CA LEU A 217 2.58 -11.79 -14.00
C LEU A 217 2.90 -13.29 -14.19
N GLU A 218 4.11 -13.64 -14.61
CA GLU A 218 4.53 -15.03 -14.76
C GLU A 218 4.50 -15.80 -13.45
N ASP A 219 4.82 -15.15 -12.34
CA ASP A 219 4.80 -15.73 -11.00
C ASP A 219 3.39 -16.12 -10.53
N TYR A 220 2.36 -15.61 -11.20
CA TYR A 220 0.94 -15.76 -10.86
C TYR A 220 0.15 -16.54 -11.92
N ASN A 221 0.81 -17.04 -12.98
CA ASN A 221 0.16 -17.88 -13.98
C ASN A 221 0.03 -19.33 -13.49
N LEU A 222 -0.82 -19.51 -12.49
CA LEU A 222 -1.04 -20.79 -11.81
C LEU A 222 -2.32 -21.47 -12.32
N GLN A 223 -2.33 -22.80 -12.25
CA GLN A 223 -3.57 -23.54 -12.44
C GLN A 223 -4.50 -23.30 -11.25
N VAL A 224 -5.69 -22.75 -11.51
CA VAL A 224 -6.69 -22.49 -10.47
C VAL A 224 -7.45 -23.75 -10.09
N GLU A 225 -7.69 -23.90 -8.81
CA GLU A 225 -8.52 -24.94 -8.20
C GLU A 225 -9.59 -24.26 -7.34
N ASP A 226 -10.57 -25.01 -6.84
CA ASP A 226 -11.57 -24.47 -5.92
C ASP A 226 -11.88 -25.52 -4.84
N GLU A 227 -11.32 -25.30 -3.65
CA GLU A 227 -11.56 -26.13 -2.46
C GLU A 227 -12.73 -25.58 -1.60
N GLY A 228 -13.51 -24.62 -2.11
CA GLY A 228 -14.74 -24.14 -1.50
C GLY A 228 -14.56 -23.20 -0.30
N TYR A 229 -13.39 -22.60 -0.09
CA TYR A 229 -13.16 -21.66 1.01
C TYR A 229 -12.97 -20.22 0.54
N SER A 230 -13.23 -19.27 1.43
CA SER A 230 -12.83 -17.87 1.27
C SER A 230 -11.50 -17.61 1.96
N LEU A 231 -10.72 -16.64 1.41
CA LEU A 231 -9.42 -16.27 1.93
C LEU A 231 -9.39 -14.79 2.31
N TYR A 232 -8.76 -14.49 3.42
CA TYR A 232 -8.25 -13.16 3.76
C TYR A 232 -6.73 -13.22 3.78
N SER A 233 -6.07 -12.20 3.21
CA SER A 233 -4.61 -12.07 3.26
C SER A 233 -4.23 -10.63 3.60
N GLY A 234 -3.58 -10.45 4.75
CA GLY A 234 -3.11 -9.15 5.19
C GLY A 234 -2.81 -9.06 6.68
N ARG A 235 -2.34 -7.88 7.10
CA ARG A 235 -2.09 -7.61 8.51
C ARG A 235 -3.38 -7.68 9.32
N LEU A 236 -3.37 -8.36 10.47
CA LEU A 236 -4.50 -8.45 11.38
C LEU A 236 -4.59 -7.18 12.23
N ALA A 237 -5.16 -6.12 11.66
CA ALA A 237 -5.28 -4.81 12.29
C ALA A 237 -6.69 -4.23 12.10
N LYS A 238 -7.11 -3.38 13.03
CA LYS A 238 -8.47 -2.80 13.05
C LYS A 238 -8.83 -2.15 11.70
N GLU A 239 -7.92 -1.36 11.14
CA GLU A 239 -8.12 -0.67 9.86
C GLU A 239 -8.34 -1.60 8.66
N LYS A 240 -7.90 -2.86 8.77
CA LYS A 240 -8.12 -3.88 7.73
C LYS A 240 -9.49 -4.56 7.82
N GLY A 241 -10.32 -4.22 8.81
CA GLY A 241 -11.69 -4.70 8.93
C GLY A 241 -11.84 -6.19 9.19
N ILE A 242 -10.79 -6.86 9.66
CA ILE A 242 -10.78 -8.32 9.82
C ILE A 242 -11.84 -8.80 10.81
N LEU A 243 -12.15 -8.03 11.87
CA LEU A 243 -13.19 -8.39 12.83
C LEU A 243 -14.60 -8.34 12.20
N ASN A 244 -14.83 -7.42 11.26
CA ASN A 244 -16.08 -7.34 10.50
C ASN A 244 -16.24 -8.56 9.59
N LEU A 245 -15.15 -9.04 8.97
CA LEU A 245 -15.16 -10.25 8.17
C LEU A 245 -15.47 -11.49 9.01
N VAL A 246 -14.82 -11.63 10.17
CA VAL A 246 -15.10 -12.74 11.10
C VAL A 246 -16.56 -12.71 11.57
N GLU A 247 -17.13 -11.51 11.80
CA GLU A 247 -18.53 -11.36 12.18
C GLU A 247 -19.48 -11.75 11.05
N ALA A 248 -19.27 -11.21 9.83
CA ALA A 248 -20.07 -11.56 8.66
C ALA A 248 -20.06 -13.07 8.39
N PHE A 249 -18.88 -13.72 8.45
CA PHE A 249 -18.79 -15.17 8.29
C PHE A 249 -19.48 -15.94 9.42
N THR A 250 -19.39 -15.45 10.66
CA THR A 250 -20.08 -16.04 11.81
C THR A 250 -21.60 -15.99 11.63
N ASN A 251 -22.14 -14.85 11.18
CA ASN A 251 -23.57 -14.69 10.91
C ASN A 251 -24.00 -15.62 9.77
N LEU A 252 -23.23 -15.66 8.68
CA LEU A 252 -23.47 -16.55 7.55
C LEU A 252 -23.65 -18.01 7.98
N ILE A 253 -22.79 -18.53 8.87
CA ILE A 253 -22.91 -19.90 9.39
C ILE A 253 -24.15 -20.07 10.27
N LYS A 254 -24.44 -19.08 11.16
CA LYS A 254 -25.55 -19.16 12.10
C LYS A 254 -26.92 -19.09 11.42
N ASP A 255 -27.07 -18.22 10.44
CA ASP A 255 -28.34 -17.91 9.79
C ASP A 255 -28.70 -18.92 8.69
N ASN A 256 -27.74 -19.78 8.29
CA ASN A 256 -27.93 -20.73 7.21
C ASN A 256 -27.63 -22.18 7.60
N LYS A 257 -27.92 -22.59 8.83
CA LYS A 257 -27.64 -23.92 9.38
C LYS A 257 -28.25 -25.10 8.59
N ASN A 258 -29.31 -24.87 7.83
CA ASN A 258 -30.00 -25.88 7.05
C ASN A 258 -29.70 -25.81 5.55
N ASN A 259 -28.66 -25.05 5.17
CA ASN A 259 -28.27 -24.90 3.78
C ASN A 259 -27.05 -25.76 3.45
N GLU A 260 -27.29 -26.93 2.85
CA GLU A 260 -26.27 -27.94 2.51
C GLU A 260 -25.11 -27.33 1.68
N LYS A 261 -25.36 -26.29 0.86
CA LYS A 261 -24.32 -25.61 0.08
C LYS A 261 -23.32 -24.86 0.96
N LEU A 262 -23.69 -24.55 2.19
CA LEU A 262 -22.87 -23.79 3.14
C LEU A 262 -22.30 -24.67 4.28
N ASP A 263 -22.62 -25.98 4.29
CA ASP A 263 -22.18 -26.86 5.37
C ASP A 263 -20.65 -27.00 5.47
N ASN A 264 -19.95 -26.99 4.35
CA ASN A 264 -18.52 -27.26 4.30
C ASN A 264 -17.66 -26.00 4.00
N ILE A 265 -18.27 -24.82 4.00
CA ILE A 265 -17.51 -23.58 3.76
C ILE A 265 -16.54 -23.28 4.90
N LYS A 266 -15.42 -22.67 4.54
CA LYS A 266 -14.38 -22.21 5.48
C LYS A 266 -13.91 -20.81 5.16
N LEU A 267 -13.43 -20.12 6.18
CA LEU A 267 -12.68 -18.87 6.05
C LEU A 267 -11.24 -19.13 6.50
N TYR A 268 -10.29 -18.97 5.60
CA TYR A 268 -8.86 -18.98 5.92
C TYR A 268 -8.35 -17.55 6.08
N ILE A 269 -7.58 -17.31 7.13
CA ILE A 269 -7.02 -16.00 7.46
C ILE A 269 -5.50 -16.12 7.49
N ALA A 270 -4.86 -15.57 6.45
CA ALA A 270 -3.40 -15.49 6.34
C ALA A 270 -2.91 -14.11 6.79
N GLY A 271 -2.02 -14.10 7.76
CA GLY A 271 -1.41 -12.90 8.31
C GLY A 271 -1.25 -12.94 9.82
N ASP A 272 -0.68 -11.85 10.35
CA ASP A 272 -0.51 -11.64 11.78
C ASP A 272 -0.71 -10.16 12.11
N GLY A 273 -0.92 -9.85 13.39
CA GLY A 273 -1.10 -8.47 13.84
C GLY A 273 -1.83 -8.34 15.18
N PRO A 274 -2.03 -7.07 15.62
CA PRO A 274 -2.54 -6.78 16.95
C PRO A 274 -3.97 -7.30 17.23
N GLU A 275 -4.76 -7.59 16.19
CA GLU A 275 -6.13 -8.13 16.35
C GLU A 275 -6.19 -9.65 16.48
N ARG A 276 -5.05 -10.35 16.43
CA ARG A 276 -5.01 -11.82 16.46
C ARG A 276 -5.77 -12.41 17.66
N GLU A 277 -5.47 -11.94 18.85
CA GLU A 277 -6.12 -12.43 20.09
C GLU A 277 -7.63 -12.18 20.09
N ASN A 278 -8.06 -11.01 19.62
CA ASN A 278 -9.49 -10.68 19.50
C ASN A 278 -10.21 -11.62 18.53
N ILE A 279 -9.56 -11.96 17.42
CA ILE A 279 -10.08 -12.92 16.43
C ILE A 279 -10.18 -14.32 17.03
N GLU A 280 -9.11 -14.80 17.70
CA GLU A 280 -9.11 -16.14 18.36
C GLU A 280 -10.22 -16.24 19.41
N ASN A 281 -10.40 -15.20 20.24
CA ASN A 281 -11.47 -15.15 21.23
C ASN A 281 -12.85 -15.19 20.58
N LYS A 282 -13.04 -14.45 19.46
CA LYS A 282 -14.31 -14.44 18.73
C LYS A 282 -14.62 -15.79 18.08
N ILE A 283 -13.64 -16.48 17.53
CA ILE A 283 -13.76 -17.84 16.97
C ILE A 283 -14.18 -18.82 18.06
N LYS A 284 -13.47 -18.86 19.20
CA LYS A 284 -13.76 -19.76 20.32
C LYS A 284 -15.15 -19.53 20.93
N SER A 285 -15.50 -18.26 21.19
CA SER A 285 -16.81 -17.92 21.78
C SER A 285 -18.00 -18.34 20.89
N ASN A 286 -17.79 -18.43 19.57
CA ASN A 286 -18.79 -18.87 18.61
C ASN A 286 -18.67 -20.34 18.21
N LYS A 287 -17.69 -21.10 18.74
CA LYS A 287 -17.40 -22.52 18.44
C LYS A 287 -17.18 -22.77 16.94
N LEU A 288 -16.38 -21.91 16.31
CA LEU A 288 -16.11 -21.93 14.86
C LEU A 288 -14.67 -22.33 14.52
N GLU A 289 -13.94 -22.99 15.44
CA GLU A 289 -12.54 -23.39 15.25
C GLU A 289 -12.31 -24.28 14.03
N ASN A 290 -13.33 -25.05 13.64
CA ASN A 290 -13.28 -25.91 12.44
C ASN A 290 -13.72 -25.17 11.14
N LYS A 291 -14.21 -23.94 11.23
CA LYS A 291 -14.74 -23.14 10.12
C LYS A 291 -13.87 -21.92 9.79
N ILE A 292 -13.25 -21.32 10.79
CA ILE A 292 -12.36 -20.15 10.64
C ILE A 292 -10.95 -20.56 11.07
N ILE A 293 -10.03 -20.63 10.11
CA ILE A 293 -8.69 -21.15 10.29
C ILE A 293 -7.66 -20.03 10.19
N LEU A 294 -6.92 -19.80 11.26
CA LEU A 294 -5.81 -18.85 11.28
C LEU A 294 -4.53 -19.52 10.78
N LEU A 295 -4.04 -19.13 9.61
CA LEU A 295 -2.84 -19.69 8.99
C LEU A 295 -1.54 -19.06 9.51
N GLY A 296 -1.64 -17.89 10.23
CA GLY A 296 -0.46 -17.11 10.57
C GLY A 296 0.17 -16.42 9.36
N TYR A 297 1.40 -15.95 9.52
CA TYR A 297 2.16 -15.36 8.42
C TYR A 297 2.57 -16.45 7.42
N LEU A 298 2.26 -16.23 6.15
CA LEU A 298 2.66 -17.09 5.05
C LEU A 298 3.73 -16.38 4.19
N ASN A 299 4.69 -17.15 3.70
CA ASN A 299 5.57 -16.66 2.64
C ASN A 299 4.82 -16.55 1.30
N GLN A 300 5.41 -15.88 0.32
CA GLN A 300 4.77 -15.62 -0.98
C GLN A 300 4.35 -16.90 -1.72
N LYS A 301 5.14 -17.96 -1.63
CA LYS A 301 4.85 -19.24 -2.31
C LYS A 301 3.61 -19.90 -1.70
N ASP A 302 3.57 -20.03 -0.39
CA ASP A 302 2.45 -20.66 0.31
C ASP A 302 1.17 -19.81 0.17
N LEU A 303 1.30 -18.48 0.23
CA LEU A 303 0.14 -17.60 0.02
C LEU A 303 -0.47 -17.77 -1.38
N ARG A 304 0.36 -17.91 -2.42
CA ARG A 304 -0.12 -18.18 -3.79
C ARG A 304 -0.86 -19.51 -3.87
N GLU A 305 -0.37 -20.54 -3.17
CA GLU A 305 -1.05 -21.85 -3.11
C GLU A 305 -2.44 -21.74 -2.47
N TYR A 306 -2.58 -21.06 -1.33
CA TYR A 306 -3.89 -20.80 -0.75
C TYR A 306 -4.77 -19.92 -1.65
N THR A 307 -4.21 -18.94 -2.32
CA THR A 307 -4.98 -18.06 -3.20
C THR A 307 -5.50 -18.80 -4.42
N ARG A 308 -4.70 -19.64 -5.09
CA ARG A 308 -5.14 -20.37 -6.29
C ARG A 308 -6.25 -21.40 -6.00
N LYS A 309 -6.37 -21.83 -4.75
CA LYS A 309 -7.35 -22.85 -4.30
C LYS A 309 -8.59 -22.25 -3.64
N CYS A 310 -8.58 -20.99 -3.25
CA CYS A 310 -9.75 -20.37 -2.66
C CYS A 310 -10.88 -20.19 -3.70
N ARG A 311 -12.12 -20.07 -3.27
CA ARG A 311 -13.23 -19.68 -4.13
C ARG A 311 -13.17 -18.18 -4.42
N PHE A 312 -12.91 -17.36 -3.40
CA PHE A 312 -12.73 -15.92 -3.53
C PHE A 312 -11.89 -15.36 -2.37
N LEU A 313 -11.31 -14.19 -2.61
CA LEU A 313 -10.64 -13.41 -1.57
C LEU A 313 -11.58 -12.32 -1.04
N VAL A 314 -11.41 -11.92 0.24
CA VAL A 314 -12.14 -10.79 0.83
C VAL A 314 -11.17 -9.70 1.27
N ILE A 315 -11.46 -8.45 0.89
CA ILE A 315 -10.74 -7.23 1.31
C ILE A 315 -11.70 -6.37 2.13
N PRO A 316 -11.81 -6.61 3.44
CA PRO A 316 -12.83 -5.98 4.28
C PRO A 316 -12.37 -4.65 4.89
N SER A 317 -11.42 -3.95 4.27
CA SER A 317 -10.78 -2.75 4.80
C SER A 317 -11.79 -1.65 5.14
N ILE A 318 -11.59 -0.98 6.28
CA ILE A 318 -12.39 0.14 6.75
C ILE A 318 -11.60 1.47 6.75
N TRP A 319 -10.51 1.52 5.99
CA TRP A 319 -9.68 2.70 5.76
C TRP A 319 -9.41 2.90 4.28
N TYR A 320 -8.88 4.05 3.91
CA TYR A 320 -8.55 4.35 2.52
C TYR A 320 -7.35 3.53 2.04
N GLU A 321 -7.63 2.38 1.39
CA GLU A 321 -6.61 1.62 0.68
C GLU A 321 -6.13 2.38 -0.55
N ASN A 322 -4.85 2.32 -0.84
CA ASN A 322 -4.29 2.94 -2.03
C ASN A 322 -4.36 2.00 -3.24
N GLY A 323 -3.64 0.88 -3.17
CA GLY A 323 -3.63 -0.15 -4.21
C GLY A 323 -3.09 -1.45 -3.61
N PRO A 324 -3.96 -2.23 -2.92
CA PRO A 324 -3.51 -3.38 -2.15
C PRO A 324 -2.97 -4.49 -3.06
N TYR A 325 -1.72 -4.91 -2.82
CA TYR A 325 -1.09 -6.00 -3.57
C TYR A 325 -1.89 -7.31 -3.52
N SER A 326 -2.58 -7.59 -2.41
CA SER A 326 -3.44 -8.77 -2.30
C SER A 326 -4.56 -8.81 -3.36
N VAL A 327 -5.07 -7.64 -3.80
CA VAL A 327 -6.00 -7.55 -4.93
C VAL A 327 -5.29 -7.89 -6.23
N ILE A 328 -4.16 -7.22 -6.50
CA ILE A 328 -3.36 -7.42 -7.72
C ILE A 328 -2.98 -8.90 -7.88
N GLU A 329 -2.43 -9.50 -6.84
CA GLU A 329 -1.99 -10.90 -6.81
C GLU A 329 -3.15 -11.87 -7.04
N THR A 330 -4.27 -11.65 -6.37
CA THR A 330 -5.47 -12.49 -6.48
C THR A 330 -6.09 -12.43 -7.87
N GLN A 331 -6.21 -11.23 -8.43
CA GLN A 331 -6.73 -11.04 -9.79
C GLN A 331 -5.79 -11.67 -10.83
N SER A 332 -4.48 -11.56 -10.65
CA SER A 332 -3.50 -12.17 -11.57
C SER A 332 -3.52 -13.70 -11.56
N ILE A 333 -3.89 -14.32 -10.44
CA ILE A 333 -4.16 -15.76 -10.37
C ILE A 333 -5.48 -16.11 -11.08
N GLY A 334 -6.44 -15.20 -11.10
CA GLY A 334 -7.77 -15.42 -11.69
C GLY A 334 -8.82 -15.84 -10.66
N LYS A 335 -8.82 -15.21 -9.49
CA LYS A 335 -9.80 -15.43 -8.44
C LYS A 335 -10.70 -14.22 -8.24
N ALA A 336 -11.98 -14.48 -7.93
CA ALA A 336 -12.93 -13.45 -7.57
C ALA A 336 -12.56 -12.74 -6.27
N ILE A 337 -12.98 -11.49 -6.13
CA ILE A 337 -12.75 -10.70 -4.91
C ILE A 337 -14.06 -10.09 -4.45
N ILE A 338 -14.28 -10.10 -3.12
CA ILE A 338 -15.25 -9.22 -2.47
C ILE A 338 -14.46 -8.08 -1.83
N GLY A 339 -14.69 -6.86 -2.29
CA GLY A 339 -13.99 -5.66 -1.84
C GLY A 339 -14.91 -4.68 -1.12
N ALA A 340 -14.39 -4.01 -0.10
CA ALA A 340 -15.07 -2.89 0.54
C ALA A 340 -15.10 -1.67 -0.40
N ASN A 341 -16.21 -0.94 -0.45
CA ASN A 341 -16.35 0.30 -1.22
C ASN A 341 -15.63 1.46 -0.52
N ILE A 342 -14.29 1.44 -0.56
CA ILE A 342 -13.46 2.44 0.13
C ILE A 342 -12.09 2.60 -0.54
N GLY A 343 -11.58 3.84 -0.58
CA GLY A 343 -10.27 4.14 -1.16
C GLY A 343 -10.15 3.71 -2.63
N GLY A 344 -9.02 3.13 -3.00
CA GLY A 344 -8.75 2.63 -4.34
C GLY A 344 -9.30 1.22 -4.63
N ILE A 345 -9.98 0.55 -3.68
CA ILE A 345 -10.51 -0.81 -3.93
C ILE A 345 -11.51 -0.85 -5.08
N PRO A 346 -12.50 0.08 -5.21
CA PRO A 346 -13.49 0.05 -6.29
C PRO A 346 -12.91 0.28 -7.70
N GLU A 347 -11.69 0.80 -7.79
CA GLU A 347 -10.99 0.99 -9.07
C GLU A 347 -10.42 -0.33 -9.61
N MET A 348 -10.12 -1.26 -8.70
CA MET A 348 -9.52 -2.55 -8.98
C MET A 348 -10.57 -3.66 -9.02
N VAL A 349 -11.52 -3.63 -8.09
CA VAL A 349 -12.63 -4.58 -8.00
C VAL A 349 -13.87 -3.93 -8.60
N LEU A 350 -14.13 -4.23 -9.88
CA LEU A 350 -15.25 -3.70 -10.63
C LEU A 350 -16.52 -4.52 -10.33
N ASN A 351 -17.47 -3.91 -9.63
CA ASN A 351 -18.67 -4.59 -9.14
C ASN A 351 -19.43 -5.30 -10.27
N ASN A 352 -19.78 -6.58 -10.05
CA ASN A 352 -20.44 -7.49 -11.00
C ASN A 352 -19.67 -7.76 -12.31
N LYS A 353 -18.38 -7.38 -12.38
CA LYS A 353 -17.50 -7.66 -13.54
C LYS A 353 -16.38 -8.64 -13.15
N ASN A 354 -15.49 -8.24 -12.26
CA ASN A 354 -14.36 -9.03 -11.80
C ASN A 354 -14.41 -9.34 -10.30
N GLY A 355 -15.53 -9.01 -9.63
CA GLY A 355 -15.79 -9.25 -8.22
C GLY A 355 -17.07 -8.57 -7.76
N LEU A 356 -17.23 -8.49 -6.44
CA LEU A 356 -18.35 -7.83 -5.78
C LEU A 356 -17.84 -6.70 -4.88
N ILE A 357 -18.57 -5.62 -4.81
CA ILE A 357 -18.34 -4.52 -3.89
C ILE A 357 -19.47 -4.48 -2.86
N TYR A 358 -19.13 -4.18 -1.62
CA TYR A 358 -20.07 -3.93 -0.53
C TYR A 358 -19.71 -2.64 0.21
N LYS A 359 -20.66 -2.03 0.90
CA LYS A 359 -20.43 -0.83 1.70
C LYS A 359 -19.53 -1.18 2.90
N TYR A 360 -18.39 -0.53 3.05
CA TYR A 360 -17.25 -0.90 3.93
C TYR A 360 -17.59 -1.09 5.43
N ASP A 361 -18.68 -0.53 5.91
CA ASP A 361 -19.17 -0.63 7.29
C ASP A 361 -20.45 -1.48 7.43
N ASP A 362 -20.90 -2.14 6.34
CA ASP A 362 -22.11 -2.94 6.32
C ASP A 362 -21.77 -4.45 6.37
N ILE A 363 -21.83 -5.00 7.58
CA ILE A 363 -21.54 -6.42 7.83
C ILE A 363 -22.58 -7.34 7.16
N ASN A 364 -23.84 -6.90 7.11
CA ASN A 364 -24.93 -7.70 6.52
C ASN A 364 -24.78 -7.77 4.99
N GLU A 365 -24.37 -6.65 4.36
CA GLU A 365 -24.08 -6.67 2.93
C GLU A 365 -22.86 -7.55 2.62
N LEU A 366 -21.79 -7.50 3.45
CA LEU A 366 -20.65 -8.40 3.31
C LEU A 366 -21.06 -9.86 3.41
N GLU A 367 -21.86 -10.22 4.41
CA GLU A 367 -22.43 -11.56 4.56
C GLU A 367 -23.19 -12.01 3.30
N ALA A 368 -24.10 -11.17 2.79
CA ALA A 368 -24.88 -11.45 1.59
C ALA A 368 -24.00 -11.69 0.36
N LYS A 369 -22.92 -10.89 0.17
CA LYS A 369 -21.95 -11.08 -0.93
C LYS A 369 -21.16 -12.39 -0.77
N MET A 370 -20.77 -12.73 0.46
CA MET A 370 -20.08 -14.00 0.74
C MET A 370 -21.02 -15.18 0.45
N LYS A 371 -22.26 -15.13 0.92
CA LYS A 371 -23.29 -16.14 0.60
C LYS A 371 -23.45 -16.33 -0.90
N GLN A 372 -23.60 -15.24 -1.65
CA GLN A 372 -23.76 -15.27 -3.10
C GLN A 372 -22.62 -16.02 -3.81
N LEU A 373 -21.36 -15.82 -3.44
CA LEU A 373 -20.23 -16.51 -4.07
C LEU A 373 -20.03 -17.94 -3.55
N PHE A 374 -20.39 -18.23 -2.29
CA PHE A 374 -20.34 -19.59 -1.80
C PHE A 374 -21.41 -20.47 -2.47
N GLU A 375 -22.61 -19.96 -2.68
CA GLU A 375 -23.72 -20.70 -3.33
C GLU A 375 -23.57 -20.81 -4.85
N ASN A 376 -22.80 -19.91 -5.48
CA ASN A 376 -22.67 -19.85 -6.93
C ASN A 376 -21.19 -19.87 -7.37
N LYS A 377 -20.66 -21.09 -7.49
CA LYS A 377 -19.29 -21.32 -7.97
C LYS A 377 -19.05 -20.77 -9.38
N GLU A 378 -20.01 -20.94 -10.28
CA GLU A 378 -19.89 -20.49 -11.69
C GLU A 378 -19.73 -18.98 -11.77
N LEU A 379 -20.44 -18.23 -10.90
CA LEU A 379 -20.30 -16.79 -10.80
C LEU A 379 -18.91 -16.40 -10.29
N ALA A 380 -18.39 -17.09 -9.27
CA ALA A 380 -17.04 -16.85 -8.77
C ALA A 380 -15.99 -17.13 -9.85
N ASP A 381 -16.12 -18.24 -10.59
CA ASP A 381 -15.23 -18.60 -11.70
C ASP A 381 -15.29 -17.56 -12.85
N LYS A 382 -16.49 -17.07 -13.18
CA LYS A 382 -16.68 -16.00 -14.17
C LYS A 382 -15.96 -14.72 -13.75
N PHE A 383 -16.12 -14.29 -12.50
CA PHE A 383 -15.44 -13.12 -11.97
C PHE A 383 -13.93 -13.33 -11.95
N GLY A 384 -13.45 -14.51 -11.58
CA GLY A 384 -12.03 -14.85 -11.59
C GLY A 384 -11.39 -14.72 -12.98
N LYS A 385 -12.08 -15.20 -14.02
CA LYS A 385 -11.62 -15.05 -15.43
C LYS A 385 -11.51 -13.58 -15.81
N SER A 386 -12.55 -12.79 -15.56
CA SER A 386 -12.53 -11.35 -15.84
C SER A 386 -11.49 -10.61 -15.00
N ALA A 387 -11.22 -11.05 -13.78
CA ALA A 387 -10.18 -10.51 -12.91
C ALA A 387 -8.79 -10.74 -13.52
N LYS A 388 -8.53 -11.94 -14.06
CA LYS A 388 -7.27 -12.25 -14.74
C LYS A 388 -7.06 -11.41 -16.01
N GLU A 389 -8.10 -11.26 -16.82
CA GLU A 389 -8.05 -10.38 -18.01
C GLU A 389 -7.75 -8.93 -17.62
N PHE A 390 -8.41 -8.43 -16.58
CA PHE A 390 -8.15 -7.08 -16.05
C PHE A 390 -6.70 -6.94 -15.58
N ALA A 391 -6.20 -7.92 -14.82
CA ALA A 391 -4.83 -7.90 -14.30
C ALA A 391 -3.76 -7.92 -15.40
N LEU A 392 -3.95 -8.70 -16.46
CA LEU A 392 -3.05 -8.76 -17.62
C LEU A 392 -2.91 -7.41 -18.31
N ASN A 393 -3.99 -6.63 -18.37
CA ASN A 393 -3.99 -5.32 -18.99
C ASN A 393 -3.41 -4.23 -18.05
N GLU A 394 -3.83 -4.22 -16.79
CA GLU A 394 -3.54 -3.11 -15.87
C GLU A 394 -2.25 -3.24 -15.09
N TYR A 395 -1.80 -4.48 -14.79
CA TYR A 395 -0.68 -4.71 -13.87
C TYR A 395 0.58 -5.25 -14.56
N SER A 396 0.62 -5.18 -15.90
CA SER A 396 1.78 -5.68 -16.64
C SER A 396 3.02 -4.81 -16.39
N PRO A 397 4.20 -5.41 -16.18
CA PRO A 397 5.44 -4.65 -16.02
C PRO A 397 5.76 -3.76 -17.22
N ASN A 398 5.50 -4.27 -18.45
CA ASN A 398 5.78 -3.52 -19.67
C ASN A 398 4.88 -2.26 -19.77
N GLY A 399 3.55 -2.41 -19.57
CA GLY A 399 2.65 -1.28 -19.58
C GLY A 399 2.93 -0.27 -18.46
N TYR A 400 3.41 -0.75 -17.29
CA TYR A 400 3.87 0.14 -16.22
C TYR A 400 5.13 0.92 -16.65
N TYR A 401 6.12 0.23 -17.27
CA TYR A 401 7.34 0.87 -17.73
C TYR A 401 7.06 1.98 -18.75
N GLU A 402 6.21 1.73 -19.75
CA GLU A 402 5.83 2.73 -20.76
C GLU A 402 5.25 4.00 -20.12
N LYS A 403 4.38 3.84 -19.13
CA LYS A 403 3.77 4.97 -18.41
C LYS A 403 4.82 5.77 -17.61
N ILE A 404 5.72 5.07 -16.88
CA ILE A 404 6.71 5.75 -16.05
C ILE A 404 7.85 6.36 -16.88
N GLU A 405 8.24 5.72 -17.98
CA GLU A 405 9.24 6.27 -18.91
C GLU A 405 8.76 7.59 -19.52
N LYS A 406 7.51 7.68 -19.91
CA LYS A 406 6.88 8.92 -20.39
C LYS A 406 6.96 10.03 -19.34
N ILE A 407 6.68 9.70 -18.07
CA ILE A 407 6.82 10.67 -16.98
C ILE A 407 8.27 11.11 -16.82
N TYR A 408 9.23 10.18 -16.89
CA TYR A 408 10.65 10.52 -16.78
C TYR A 408 11.12 11.43 -17.90
N LYS A 409 10.76 11.13 -19.15
CA LYS A 409 11.07 12.00 -20.31
C LYS A 409 10.47 13.39 -20.15
N ASN A 410 9.21 13.48 -19.70
CA ASN A 410 8.54 14.77 -19.48
C ASN A 410 9.26 15.61 -18.42
N VAL A 411 9.70 15.04 -17.29
CA VAL A 411 10.38 15.81 -16.23
C VAL A 411 11.82 16.18 -16.62
N LEU A 412 12.42 15.45 -17.58
CA LEU A 412 13.72 15.79 -18.19
C LEU A 412 13.59 16.87 -19.28
N GLY A 413 12.38 17.16 -19.77
CA GLY A 413 12.16 18.07 -20.89
C GLY A 413 12.47 17.43 -22.25
N GLU A 414 12.46 16.11 -22.34
CA GLU A 414 12.64 15.30 -23.55
C GLU A 414 11.24 14.96 -24.11
N ASN A 415 10.68 15.82 -24.98
CA ASN A 415 9.39 15.59 -25.66
C ASN A 415 9.59 14.88 -26.98
#